data_6b731a7ae37f03ca1910fbec0ba4868c
#
_entry.id   6b731a7ae37f03ca1910fbec0ba4868c
#
_cell.length_a   1.000
_cell.length_b   1.000
_cell.length_c   1.000
_cell.angle_alpha   90.00
_cell.angle_beta   90.00
_cell.angle_gamma   90.00
#
_symmetry.space_group_name_H-M   'P 1'
#
loop_
_entity.id
_entity.type
_entity.pdbx_description
1 polymer ?
#
loop_
_entity_poly.entity_id
_entity_poly.type
_entity_poly.pdbx_seq_one_letter_code
_entity_poly.pdbx_strand_id
1 'polypeptide(L)'
;MILGYRSAEYIGVWTPPQFFLHINNLMMVAAVFVFAIGHTKGRLRGRLRHPMLTSVKIWALAHLLVNGDLASIILFGSMLAWAAMAVVLINKSETWERPEPGEAKKDAALVVIVLSVYVFVSGIHWALGVWPFPGAA
;
A
#
# COMPACT_ATOMS: atom_id res chain seq x y z
N MET A 1 -1.52 17.81 4.03
CA MET A 1 -0.50 16.74 3.95
C MET A 1 0.20 16.70 2.60
N ILE A 2 -0.50 16.54 1.46
CA ILE A 2 0.15 16.45 0.12
C ILE A 2 0.94 17.73 -0.23
N LEU A 3 0.36 18.91 -0.04
CA LEU A 3 1.04 20.19 -0.31
C LEU A 3 2.30 20.35 0.56
N GLY A 4 2.20 20.07 1.86
CA GLY A 4 3.35 20.16 2.77
C GLY A 4 4.47 19.18 2.42
N TYR A 5 4.13 17.96 2.01
CA TYR A 5 5.12 16.98 1.53
C TYR A 5 5.83 17.46 0.26
N ARG A 6 5.08 17.99 -0.71
CA ARG A 6 5.66 18.48 -1.99
C ARG A 6 6.45 19.79 -1.87
N SER A 7 6.18 20.59 -0.85
CA SER A 7 6.91 21.85 -0.55
C SER A 7 8.04 21.67 0.46
N ALA A 8 8.21 20.47 1.02
CA ALA A 8 9.30 20.20 1.95
C ALA A 8 10.64 20.28 1.26
N GLU A 9 11.63 20.86 1.94
CA GLU A 9 13.01 20.84 1.51
C GLU A 9 13.52 19.39 1.43
N TYR A 10 14.25 19.06 0.37
CA TYR A 10 14.84 17.73 0.22
C TYR A 10 16.02 17.56 1.17
N ILE A 11 15.86 16.72 2.17
CA ILE A 11 16.92 16.34 3.11
C ILE A 11 17.16 14.83 2.92
N GLY A 12 18.26 14.50 2.22
CA GLY A 12 18.67 13.10 2.00
C GLY A 12 19.17 12.47 3.29
N VAL A 13 18.60 11.31 3.65
CA VAL A 13 18.99 10.51 4.83
C VAL A 13 19.76 9.27 4.40
N TRP A 14 19.33 8.62 3.31
CA TRP A 14 20.03 7.49 2.72
C TRP A 14 19.72 7.39 1.22
N THR A 15 20.53 6.63 0.48
CA THR A 15 20.33 6.45 -0.97
C THR A 15 19.85 5.02 -1.24
N PRO A 16 18.59 4.85 -1.66
CA PRO A 16 18.05 3.53 -2.00
C PRO A 16 18.79 2.92 -3.20
N PRO A 17 19.18 1.64 -3.12
CA PRO A 17 19.69 0.92 -4.29
C PRO A 17 18.61 0.81 -5.38
N GLN A 18 18.99 0.94 -6.65
CA GLN A 18 18.04 0.93 -7.77
C GLN A 18 17.19 -0.34 -7.86
N PHE A 19 17.74 -1.51 -7.49
CA PHE A 19 16.99 -2.75 -7.52
C PHE A 19 15.79 -2.78 -6.55
N PHE A 20 15.75 -1.90 -5.54
CA PHE A 20 14.60 -1.77 -4.65
C PHE A 20 13.33 -1.31 -5.37
N LEU A 21 13.43 -0.67 -6.54
CA LEU A 21 12.27 -0.35 -7.38
C LEU A 21 11.50 -1.61 -7.81
N HIS A 22 12.21 -2.71 -8.11
CA HIS A 22 11.55 -3.98 -8.45
C HIS A 22 10.81 -4.57 -7.26
N ILE A 23 11.43 -4.52 -6.07
CA ILE A 23 10.81 -4.99 -4.81
C ILE A 23 9.61 -4.11 -4.46
N ASN A 24 9.76 -2.78 -4.57
CA ASN A 24 8.67 -1.84 -4.36
C ASN A 24 7.47 -2.16 -5.25
N ASN A 25 7.68 -2.34 -6.56
CA ASN A 25 6.59 -2.63 -7.49
C ASN A 25 5.88 -3.94 -7.18
N LEU A 26 6.62 -4.98 -6.81
CA LEU A 26 6.03 -6.24 -6.35
C LEU A 26 5.21 -6.06 -5.05
N MET A 27 5.75 -5.31 -4.10
CA MET A 27 5.04 -4.98 -2.86
C MET A 27 3.80 -4.12 -3.12
N MET A 28 3.84 -3.22 -4.09
CA MET A 28 2.67 -2.40 -4.47
C MET A 28 1.56 -3.26 -5.07
N VAL A 29 1.89 -4.23 -5.92
CA VAL A 29 0.90 -5.22 -6.40
C VAL A 29 0.29 -5.99 -5.24
N ALA A 30 1.11 -6.45 -4.29
CA ALA A 30 0.65 -7.14 -3.10
C ALA A 30 -0.24 -6.23 -2.22
N ALA A 31 0.12 -4.95 -2.04
CA ALA A 31 -0.67 -3.98 -1.28
C ALA A 31 -2.05 -3.78 -1.90
N VAL A 32 -2.12 -3.56 -3.22
CA VAL A 32 -3.39 -3.37 -3.94
C VAL A 32 -4.23 -4.66 -3.92
N PHE A 33 -3.60 -5.82 -4.04
CA PHE A 33 -4.28 -7.12 -3.93
C PHE A 33 -4.92 -7.30 -2.53
N VAL A 34 -4.16 -7.03 -1.48
CA VAL A 34 -4.67 -7.12 -0.09
C VAL A 34 -5.78 -6.09 0.16
N PHE A 35 -5.64 -4.88 -0.39
CA PHE A 35 -6.69 -3.87 -0.37
C PHE A 35 -7.99 -4.39 -1.03
N ALA A 36 -7.87 -4.98 -2.22
CA ALA A 36 -9.00 -5.49 -2.97
C ALA A 36 -9.72 -6.64 -2.25
N ILE A 37 -9.00 -7.49 -1.50
CA ILE A 37 -9.61 -8.53 -0.63
C ILE A 37 -10.61 -7.92 0.35
N GLY A 38 -10.30 -6.75 0.91
CA GLY A 38 -11.19 -6.04 1.84
C GLY A 38 -12.49 -5.55 1.20
N HIS A 39 -12.52 -5.37 -0.11
CA HIS A 39 -13.66 -4.81 -0.85
C HIS A 39 -14.45 -5.86 -1.63
N THR A 40 -13.94 -7.07 -1.77
CA THR A 40 -14.61 -8.16 -2.50
C THR A 40 -15.24 -9.15 -1.54
N LYS A 41 -16.33 -9.78 -1.99
CA LYS A 41 -17.00 -10.88 -1.27
C LYS A 41 -16.67 -12.24 -1.92
N GLY A 42 -15.42 -12.43 -2.36
CA GLY A 42 -14.91 -13.65 -2.97
C GLY A 42 -14.45 -14.69 -1.93
N ARG A 43 -13.78 -15.75 -2.39
CA ARG A 43 -13.29 -16.84 -1.52
C ARG A 43 -12.21 -16.40 -0.52
N LEU A 44 -11.49 -15.30 -0.80
CA LEU A 44 -10.45 -14.77 0.08
C LEU A 44 -11.00 -13.91 1.21
N ARG A 45 -12.32 -13.62 1.20
CA ARG A 45 -12.99 -12.92 2.28
C ARG A 45 -12.75 -13.65 3.61
N GLY A 46 -12.37 -12.90 4.64
CA GLY A 46 -12.11 -13.47 5.96
C GLY A 46 -10.75 -14.16 6.12
N ARG A 47 -9.89 -14.18 5.08
CA ARG A 47 -8.51 -14.66 5.23
C ARG A 47 -7.65 -13.72 6.08
N LEU A 48 -7.96 -12.43 6.01
CA LEU A 48 -7.29 -11.39 6.80
C LEU A 48 -8.32 -10.65 7.64
N ARG A 49 -7.99 -10.42 8.91
CA ARG A 49 -8.84 -9.63 9.82
C ARG A 49 -8.86 -8.15 9.42
N HIS A 50 -7.70 -7.59 9.06
CA HIS A 50 -7.50 -6.17 8.76
C HIS A 50 -6.87 -5.96 7.39
N PRO A 51 -7.56 -6.31 6.27
CA PRO A 51 -6.95 -6.21 4.93
C PRO A 51 -6.58 -4.78 4.59
N MET A 52 -7.40 -3.79 4.95
CA MET A 52 -7.11 -2.37 4.70
C MET A 52 -5.84 -1.91 5.42
N LEU A 53 -5.72 -2.16 6.73
CA LEU A 53 -4.54 -1.77 7.51
C LEU A 53 -3.29 -2.56 7.07
N THR A 54 -3.46 -3.81 6.67
CA THR A 54 -2.36 -4.62 6.12
C THR A 54 -1.87 -4.06 4.79
N SER A 55 -2.79 -3.65 3.91
CA SER A 55 -2.45 -2.97 2.67
C SER A 55 -1.66 -1.67 2.93
N VAL A 56 -2.12 -0.83 3.85
CA VAL A 56 -1.41 0.41 4.24
C VAL A 56 0.00 0.11 4.77
N LYS A 57 0.17 -0.94 5.58
CA LYS A 57 1.51 -1.32 6.05
C LYS A 57 2.44 -1.74 4.92
N ILE A 58 1.96 -2.57 3.99
CA ILE A 58 2.76 -3.00 2.83
C ILE A 58 3.10 -1.80 1.95
N TRP A 59 2.13 -0.93 1.68
CA TRP A 59 2.31 0.30 0.91
C TRP A 59 3.35 1.24 1.54
N ALA A 60 3.25 1.49 2.84
CA ALA A 60 4.19 2.36 3.55
C ALA A 60 5.62 1.79 3.55
N LEU A 61 5.77 0.48 3.79
CA LEU A 61 7.06 -0.20 3.71
C LEU A 61 7.67 -0.14 2.31
N ALA A 62 6.84 -0.36 1.26
CA ALA A 62 7.29 -0.28 -0.12
C ALA A 62 7.87 1.11 -0.44
N HIS A 63 7.17 2.17 -0.02
CA HIS A 63 7.64 3.53 -0.25
C HIS A 63 8.88 3.89 0.58
N LEU A 64 9.01 3.40 1.81
CA LEU A 64 10.23 3.59 2.61
C LEU A 64 11.47 2.94 1.98
N LEU A 65 11.30 1.85 1.22
CA LEU A 65 12.41 1.18 0.52
C LEU A 65 13.00 2.02 -0.62
N VAL A 66 12.20 2.90 -1.23
CA VAL A 66 12.62 3.63 -2.43
C VAL A 66 12.72 5.15 -2.24
N ASN A 67 12.32 5.65 -1.09
CA ASN A 67 12.41 7.07 -0.74
C ASN A 67 13.33 7.25 0.46
N GLY A 68 14.48 7.88 0.23
CA GLY A 68 15.52 8.07 1.26
C GLY A 68 15.58 9.48 1.86
N ASP A 69 14.59 10.32 1.59
CA ASP A 69 14.51 11.67 2.13
C ASP A 69 13.71 11.72 3.45
N LEU A 70 13.99 12.74 4.26
CA LEU A 70 13.39 12.90 5.57
C LEU A 70 11.87 13.07 5.53
N ALA A 71 11.34 13.81 4.56
CA ALA A 71 9.90 14.04 4.44
C ALA A 71 9.15 12.72 4.13
N SER A 72 9.71 11.90 3.26
CA SER A 72 9.21 10.55 2.96
C SER A 72 9.26 9.63 4.16
N ILE A 73 10.37 9.64 4.90
CA ILE A 73 10.53 8.80 6.10
C ILE A 73 9.48 9.18 7.16
N ILE A 74 9.25 10.48 7.38
CA ILE A 74 8.23 10.95 8.32
C ILE A 74 6.84 10.55 7.83
N LEU A 75 6.53 10.77 6.55
CA LEU A 75 5.21 10.47 5.99
C LEU A 75 4.88 8.98 6.06
N PHE A 76 5.71 8.15 5.43
CA PHE A 76 5.44 6.71 5.34
C PHE A 76 5.69 5.98 6.66
N GLY A 77 6.68 6.44 7.45
CA GLY A 77 6.93 5.91 8.79
C GLY A 77 5.78 6.16 9.75
N SER A 78 5.20 7.37 9.76
CA SER A 78 4.03 7.68 10.58
C SER A 78 2.79 6.88 10.16
N MET A 79 2.57 6.70 8.86
CA MET A 79 1.46 5.88 8.34
C MET A 79 1.63 4.41 8.71
N LEU A 80 2.85 3.89 8.67
CA LEU A 80 3.16 2.53 9.10
C LEU A 80 2.90 2.33 10.59
N ALA A 81 3.39 3.25 11.42
CA ALA A 81 3.19 3.24 12.86
C ALA A 81 1.70 3.35 13.22
N TRP A 82 0.98 4.25 12.59
CA TRP A 82 -0.47 4.39 12.76
C TRP A 82 -1.20 3.08 12.41
N ALA A 83 -0.93 2.49 11.25
CA ALA A 83 -1.60 1.26 10.82
C ALA A 83 -1.28 0.08 11.74
N ALA A 84 -0.04 -0.01 12.25
CA ALA A 84 0.35 -1.04 13.22
C ALA A 84 -0.37 -0.84 14.57
N MET A 85 -0.40 0.39 15.08
CA MET A 85 -1.09 0.73 16.32
C MET A 85 -2.59 0.49 16.22
N ALA A 86 -3.22 0.87 15.11
CA ALA A 86 -4.64 0.65 14.86
C ALA A 86 -5.00 -0.85 14.92
N VAL A 87 -4.18 -1.73 14.33
CA VAL A 87 -4.39 -3.19 14.43
C VAL A 87 -4.36 -3.65 15.89
N VAL A 88 -3.39 -3.18 16.68
CA VAL A 88 -3.26 -3.55 18.10
C VAL A 88 -4.48 -3.09 18.89
N LEU A 89 -4.89 -1.84 18.71
CA LEU A 89 -6.03 -1.25 19.44
C LEU A 89 -7.34 -1.95 19.08
N ILE A 90 -7.63 -2.15 17.79
CA ILE A 90 -8.85 -2.83 17.35
C ILE A 90 -8.87 -4.29 17.85
N ASN A 91 -7.72 -4.98 17.82
CA ASN A 91 -7.65 -6.35 18.34
C ASN A 91 -7.94 -6.46 19.84
N LYS A 92 -7.64 -5.39 20.59
CA LYS A 92 -7.90 -5.34 22.05
C LYS A 92 -9.34 -4.94 22.37
N SER A 93 -9.98 -4.14 21.52
CA SER A 93 -11.31 -3.56 21.79
C SER A 93 -12.46 -4.35 21.16
N GLU A 94 -12.19 -5.13 20.10
CA GLU A 94 -13.23 -5.79 19.31
C GLU A 94 -12.97 -7.30 19.19
N THR A 95 -14.02 -8.08 19.32
CA THR A 95 -14.04 -9.49 18.92
C THR A 95 -14.18 -9.59 17.40
N TRP A 96 -13.51 -10.54 16.78
CA TRP A 96 -13.60 -10.76 15.34
C TRP A 96 -14.27 -12.11 15.03
N GLU A 97 -15.41 -12.03 14.40
CA GLU A 97 -16.04 -13.18 13.78
C GLU A 97 -15.57 -13.29 12.32
N ARG A 98 -14.96 -14.42 11.98
CA ARG A 98 -14.45 -14.65 10.64
C ARG A 98 -15.61 -14.75 9.65
N PRO A 99 -15.68 -13.87 8.64
CA PRO A 99 -16.70 -13.98 7.60
C PRO A 99 -16.56 -15.29 6.82
N GLU A 100 -17.67 -15.91 6.47
CA GLU A 100 -17.68 -17.06 5.59
C GLU A 100 -17.10 -16.73 4.21
N PRO A 101 -16.38 -17.68 3.58
CA PRO A 101 -15.90 -17.53 2.22
C PRO A 101 -17.06 -17.22 1.26
N GLY A 102 -16.84 -16.28 0.37
CA GLY A 102 -17.83 -15.93 -0.64
C GLY A 102 -17.70 -16.75 -1.92
N GLU A 103 -18.43 -16.31 -2.95
CA GLU A 103 -18.52 -17.01 -4.22
C GLU A 103 -17.26 -16.84 -5.08
N ALA A 104 -16.83 -17.92 -5.74
CA ALA A 104 -15.67 -17.93 -6.64
C ALA A 104 -15.78 -16.90 -7.80
N LYS A 105 -17.00 -16.68 -8.32
CA LYS A 105 -17.24 -15.70 -9.40
C LYS A 105 -16.84 -14.27 -9.01
N LYS A 106 -16.85 -13.95 -7.71
CA LYS A 106 -16.43 -12.63 -7.21
C LYS A 106 -14.90 -12.46 -7.13
N ASP A 107 -14.15 -13.54 -7.31
CA ASP A 107 -12.69 -13.46 -7.41
C ASP A 107 -12.26 -12.77 -8.72
N ALA A 108 -13.09 -12.82 -9.78
CA ALA A 108 -12.85 -12.05 -11.01
C ALA A 108 -12.90 -10.54 -10.74
N ALA A 109 -13.83 -10.07 -9.90
CA ALA A 109 -13.92 -8.67 -9.50
C ALA A 109 -12.65 -8.21 -8.75
N LEU A 110 -12.06 -9.10 -7.94
CA LEU A 110 -10.78 -8.82 -7.27
C LEU A 110 -9.68 -8.52 -8.28
N VAL A 111 -9.54 -9.33 -9.33
CA VAL A 111 -8.53 -9.12 -10.38
C VAL A 111 -8.76 -7.79 -11.09
N VAL A 112 -10.00 -7.48 -11.46
CA VAL A 112 -10.36 -6.21 -12.11
C VAL A 112 -10.02 -5.02 -11.23
N ILE A 113 -10.35 -5.08 -9.93
CA ILE A 113 -10.03 -4.01 -8.97
C ILE A 113 -8.52 -3.83 -8.87
N VAL A 114 -7.74 -4.92 -8.74
CA VAL A 114 -6.28 -4.84 -8.64
C VAL A 114 -5.69 -4.16 -9.86
N LEU A 115 -6.05 -4.58 -11.06
CA LEU A 115 -5.54 -4.00 -12.30
C LEU A 115 -5.95 -2.53 -12.43
N SER A 116 -7.23 -2.20 -12.21
CA SER A 116 -7.75 -0.84 -12.34
C SER A 116 -7.09 0.12 -11.35
N VAL A 117 -6.99 -0.26 -10.07
CA VAL A 117 -6.38 0.58 -9.05
C VAL A 117 -4.88 0.75 -9.31
N TYR A 118 -4.18 -0.33 -9.68
CA TYR A 118 -2.74 -0.26 -9.95
C TYR A 118 -2.44 0.67 -11.13
N VAL A 119 -3.16 0.54 -12.24
CA VAL A 119 -3.01 1.41 -13.43
C VAL A 119 -3.38 2.86 -13.09
N PHE A 120 -4.48 3.07 -12.38
CA PHE A 120 -4.93 4.41 -12.00
C PHE A 120 -3.93 5.12 -11.10
N VAL A 121 -3.42 4.45 -10.06
CA VAL A 121 -2.43 5.03 -9.14
C VAL A 121 -1.09 5.27 -9.84
N SER A 122 -0.65 4.36 -10.71
CA SER A 122 0.55 4.55 -11.54
C SER A 122 0.40 5.76 -12.47
N GLY A 123 -0.79 5.94 -13.06
CA GLY A 123 -1.12 7.11 -13.89
C GLY A 123 -1.07 8.43 -13.11
N ILE A 124 -1.55 8.44 -11.87
CA ILE A 124 -1.44 9.61 -10.98
C ILE A 124 0.03 9.94 -10.71
N HIS A 125 0.87 8.95 -10.38
CA HIS A 125 2.31 9.16 -10.16
C HIS A 125 2.96 9.77 -11.40
N TRP A 126 2.69 9.21 -12.57
CA TRP A 126 3.19 9.75 -13.84
C TRP A 126 2.75 11.20 -14.07
N ALA A 127 1.47 11.50 -13.87
CA ALA A 127 0.93 12.86 -14.04
C ALA A 127 1.54 13.87 -13.05
N LEU A 128 2.01 13.40 -11.90
CA LEU A 128 2.71 14.21 -10.88
C LEU A 128 4.21 14.30 -11.11
N GLY A 129 4.73 13.74 -12.23
CA GLY A 129 6.15 13.76 -12.58
C GLY A 129 7.00 12.73 -11.84
N VAL A 130 6.38 11.72 -11.24
CA VAL A 130 7.08 10.62 -10.56
C VAL A 130 6.88 9.34 -11.36
N TRP A 131 7.97 8.86 -12.00
CA TRP A 131 7.91 7.60 -12.73
C TRP A 131 8.01 6.41 -11.77
N PRO A 132 7.00 5.55 -11.67
CA PRO A 132 6.98 4.50 -10.65
C PRO A 132 7.69 3.20 -11.08
N PHE A 133 8.14 3.11 -12.34
CA PHE A 133 8.72 1.87 -12.86
C PHE A 133 10.24 1.98 -13.06
N PRO A 134 10.99 0.86 -12.99
CA PRO A 134 12.40 0.83 -13.34
C PRO A 134 12.63 1.23 -14.79
N GLY A 135 13.77 1.86 -15.08
CA GLY A 135 14.24 2.10 -16.45
C GLY A 135 13.91 3.48 -17.05
N ALA A 136 13.30 4.40 -16.31
CA ALA A 136 13.29 5.82 -16.67
C ALA A 136 14.40 6.53 -15.90
N ALA A 137 15.51 6.79 -16.55
CA ALA A 137 16.53 7.76 -16.14
C ALA A 137 16.29 9.05 -16.89
#